data_4dcce090d915881b23b113c1b2c0ddd8
#
_entry.id   4dcce090d915881b23b113c1b2c0ddd8
#
_cell.length_a   1.000
_cell.length_b   1.000
_cell.length_c   1.000
_cell.angle_alpha   90.00
_cell.angle_beta   90.00
_cell.angle_gamma   90.00
#
_symmetry.space_group_name_H-M   'P 1'
#
loop_
_entity.id
_entity.type
_entity.pdbx_description
1 polymer ?
#
loop_
_entity_poly.entity_id
_entity_poly.type
_entity_poly.pdbx_seq_one_letter_code
_entity_poly.pdbx_strand_id
1 'polypeptide(L)'
;DYIKQFEYVLPKVTKAEDHATFYWPSSPSSGGCLDNPDDHDRGDCHYWDVWHGMKPFSDYRSHYFRFCSEFGFQSFPERKTIDTFALPQDCNIFSPVMESHQKNGTANGKILYYISENFRYPKDFDSLVYVSQVLQGIAIKAGVDHWRANRGRCMGALYWQLNDNWPVASWASIDYFGRWKALHYMAARFFAPKAGYIYTEGTKAVISAANETLENQSLTVTVRIRDVELNVLFEETVETTVKAQSSIHMLERDFADVIGSKKRRVFAEAVYTWQDGTTSTEAESFVPYKHMDLLQPQIETSVTEKD
;
A
#
# COMPACT_ATOMS: atom_id res chain seq x y z
N ASP A 1 36.26 -6.78 5.90
CA ASP A 1 35.73 -7.77 6.86
C ASP A 1 34.29 -8.20 6.53
N TYR A 2 33.43 -7.33 5.96
CA TYR A 2 32.04 -7.66 5.61
C TYR A 2 31.92 -8.86 4.68
N ILE A 3 32.58 -8.85 3.51
CA ILE A 3 32.55 -9.96 2.54
C ILE A 3 33.04 -11.24 3.18
N LYS A 4 34.16 -11.20 3.94
CA LYS A 4 34.70 -12.37 4.65
C LYS A 4 33.66 -12.95 5.61
N GLN A 5 32.95 -12.10 6.37
CA GLN A 5 31.97 -12.54 7.36
C GLN A 5 30.71 -13.10 6.69
N PHE A 6 30.07 -12.32 5.80
CA PHE A 6 28.75 -12.63 5.26
C PHE A 6 28.77 -13.54 4.03
N GLU A 7 29.89 -13.60 3.30
CA GLU A 7 29.98 -14.38 2.07
C GLU A 7 30.92 -15.58 2.17
N TYR A 8 31.68 -15.72 3.25
CA TYR A 8 32.55 -16.88 3.46
C TYR A 8 32.30 -17.58 4.78
N VAL A 9 32.35 -16.89 5.93
CA VAL A 9 32.26 -17.53 7.26
C VAL A 9 30.84 -18.00 7.52
N LEU A 10 29.85 -17.10 7.45
CA LEU A 10 28.44 -17.41 7.76
C LEU A 10 27.85 -18.47 6.81
N PRO A 11 28.00 -18.40 5.47
CA PRO A 11 27.51 -19.46 4.58
C PRO A 11 28.10 -20.84 4.92
N LYS A 12 29.38 -20.88 5.30
CA LYS A 12 30.06 -22.13 5.66
C LYS A 12 29.51 -22.73 6.96
N VAL A 13 29.25 -21.88 7.97
CA VAL A 13 28.64 -22.29 9.24
C VAL A 13 27.20 -22.73 9.01
N THR A 14 26.39 -21.90 8.33
CA THR A 14 24.99 -22.23 8.02
C THR A 14 24.87 -23.56 7.29
N LYS A 15 25.74 -23.79 6.27
CA LYS A 15 25.71 -25.02 5.52
C LYS A 15 26.09 -26.25 6.36
N ALA A 16 26.94 -26.09 7.39
CA ALA A 16 27.33 -27.15 8.28
C ALA A 16 26.23 -27.50 9.30
N GLU A 17 25.54 -26.49 9.83
CA GLU A 17 24.55 -26.64 10.90
C GLU A 17 23.12 -26.83 10.36
N ASP A 18 22.78 -26.18 9.24
CA ASP A 18 21.49 -26.27 8.56
C ASP A 18 21.67 -26.23 7.04
N HIS A 19 21.97 -27.36 6.44
CA HIS A 19 22.23 -27.50 5.02
C HIS A 19 20.96 -27.33 4.13
N ALA A 20 19.77 -27.35 4.73
CA ALA A 20 18.51 -27.30 4.01
C ALA A 20 18.02 -25.84 3.82
N THR A 21 18.38 -24.94 4.73
CA THR A 21 17.97 -23.54 4.65
C THR A 21 18.84 -22.76 3.66
N PHE A 22 18.19 -22.04 2.75
CA PHE A 22 18.86 -21.16 1.81
C PHE A 22 19.46 -19.96 2.55
N TYR A 23 20.74 -19.70 2.30
CA TYR A 23 21.43 -18.53 2.84
C TYR A 23 21.51 -17.41 1.81
N TRP A 24 21.10 -16.20 2.21
CA TRP A 24 21.22 -14.97 1.41
C TRP A 24 22.13 -13.97 2.12
N PRO A 25 23.19 -13.41 1.46
CA PRO A 25 24.26 -12.72 2.17
C PRO A 25 23.89 -11.36 2.73
N SER A 26 22.91 -10.70 2.14
CA SER A 26 22.50 -9.33 2.49
C SER A 26 21.10 -9.02 1.97
N SER A 27 20.49 -7.96 2.46
CA SER A 27 19.31 -7.34 1.88
C SER A 27 19.49 -5.80 1.93
N PRO A 28 19.45 -5.09 0.79
CA PRO A 28 19.31 -5.64 -0.57
C PRO A 28 20.58 -6.34 -1.06
N SER A 29 20.41 -7.23 -2.02
CA SER A 29 21.54 -7.89 -2.68
C SER A 29 21.17 -8.40 -4.08
N SER A 30 22.11 -8.34 -5.01
CA SER A 30 21.99 -8.93 -6.34
C SER A 30 22.67 -10.29 -6.48
N GLY A 31 23.05 -10.92 -5.37
CA GLY A 31 23.58 -12.28 -5.33
C GLY A 31 24.99 -12.42 -4.79
N GLY A 32 25.66 -11.34 -4.41
CA GLY A 32 26.93 -11.39 -3.73
C GLY A 32 27.84 -10.21 -3.96
N CYS A 33 28.82 -10.08 -3.09
CA CYS A 33 29.73 -8.94 -3.01
C CYS A 33 28.99 -7.60 -2.94
N LEU A 34 29.60 -6.55 -3.43
CA LEU A 34 29.01 -5.23 -3.56
C LEU A 34 28.62 -4.93 -5.02
N ASP A 35 28.28 -5.99 -5.78
CA ASP A 35 27.95 -5.89 -7.20
C ASP A 35 26.50 -5.43 -7.35
N ASN A 36 26.30 -4.12 -7.57
CA ASN A 36 25.02 -3.47 -7.82
C ASN A 36 23.89 -4.00 -6.90
N PRO A 37 23.95 -3.75 -5.59
CA PRO A 37 23.09 -4.41 -4.60
C PRO A 37 21.59 -4.13 -4.78
N ASP A 38 21.19 -3.06 -5.45
CA ASP A 38 19.80 -2.71 -5.79
C ASP A 38 19.48 -2.95 -7.27
N ASP A 39 20.05 -3.99 -7.90
CA ASP A 39 19.76 -4.37 -9.27
C ASP A 39 18.30 -4.82 -9.42
N HIS A 40 17.52 -4.12 -10.25
CA HIS A 40 16.11 -4.44 -10.48
C HIS A 40 15.89 -5.83 -11.10
N ASP A 41 16.91 -6.39 -11.77
CA ASP A 41 16.81 -7.65 -12.51
C ASP A 41 17.27 -8.88 -11.73
N ARG A 42 17.95 -8.68 -10.59
CA ARG A 42 18.56 -9.76 -9.79
C ARG A 42 18.34 -9.55 -8.31
N GLY A 43 18.06 -10.63 -7.59
CA GLY A 43 17.95 -10.63 -6.14
C GLY A 43 16.79 -9.80 -5.62
N ASP A 44 17.04 -9.01 -4.60
CA ASP A 44 16.07 -8.16 -3.93
C ASP A 44 16.51 -6.70 -3.87
N CYS A 45 15.53 -5.79 -3.83
CA CYS A 45 15.76 -4.35 -3.82
C CYS A 45 15.08 -3.70 -2.62
N HIS A 46 15.68 -2.64 -2.11
CA HIS A 46 15.05 -1.67 -1.22
C HIS A 46 14.63 -0.44 -2.00
N TYR A 47 13.38 0.01 -1.82
CA TYR A 47 12.87 1.17 -2.53
C TYR A 47 12.29 2.22 -1.57
N TRP A 48 12.99 3.33 -1.40
CA TRP A 48 12.64 4.37 -0.45
C TRP A 48 12.36 5.76 -1.07
N ASP A 49 12.35 5.88 -2.38
CA ASP A 49 12.18 7.18 -3.04
C ASP A 49 10.79 7.78 -2.80
N VAL A 50 9.74 6.97 -2.68
CA VAL A 50 8.41 7.46 -2.32
C VAL A 50 8.38 8.05 -0.91
N TRP A 51 9.13 7.53 0.05
CA TRP A 51 9.17 8.07 1.40
C TRP A 51 10.36 9.02 1.63
N HIS A 52 11.58 8.51 1.49
CA HIS A 52 12.79 9.31 1.75
C HIS A 52 13.09 10.30 0.64
N GLY A 53 12.84 9.91 -0.61
CA GLY A 53 13.05 10.74 -1.80
C GLY A 53 11.91 11.70 -2.12
N MET A 54 10.82 11.71 -1.33
CA MET A 54 9.65 12.57 -1.51
C MET A 54 8.97 12.44 -2.89
N LYS A 55 9.14 11.29 -3.56
CA LYS A 55 8.49 10.99 -4.83
C LYS A 55 6.99 10.76 -4.67
N PRO A 56 6.17 11.06 -5.68
CA PRO A 56 4.73 10.77 -5.65
C PRO A 56 4.47 9.26 -5.70
N PHE A 57 3.31 8.79 -5.23
CA PHE A 57 2.94 7.38 -5.25
C PHE A 57 2.95 6.75 -6.65
N SER A 58 2.72 7.57 -7.69
CA SER A 58 2.84 7.12 -9.08
C SER A 58 4.24 6.64 -9.46
N ASP A 59 5.28 7.05 -8.72
CA ASP A 59 6.66 6.65 -9.00
C ASP A 59 6.87 5.13 -8.83
N TYR A 60 6.11 4.46 -7.96
CA TYR A 60 6.13 3.00 -7.86
C TYR A 60 5.88 2.31 -9.20
N ARG A 61 5.04 2.90 -10.07
CA ARG A 61 4.68 2.31 -11.36
C ARG A 61 5.79 2.34 -12.41
N SER A 62 6.86 3.08 -12.17
CA SER A 62 8.05 3.08 -13.02
C SER A 62 9.07 1.98 -12.66
N HIS A 63 8.85 1.24 -11.58
CA HIS A 63 9.79 0.25 -11.04
C HIS A 63 9.23 -1.17 -11.08
N TYR A 64 9.95 -2.08 -11.74
CA TYR A 64 9.59 -3.48 -11.92
C TYR A 64 10.67 -4.38 -11.30
N PHE A 65 10.80 -4.34 -9.98
CA PHE A 65 11.76 -5.17 -9.24
C PHE A 65 11.44 -6.66 -9.37
N ARG A 66 12.46 -7.50 -9.34
CA ARG A 66 12.25 -8.95 -9.18
C ARG A 66 11.62 -9.28 -7.82
N PHE A 67 12.09 -8.61 -6.78
CA PHE A 67 11.56 -8.69 -5.43
C PHE A 67 11.86 -7.38 -4.68
N CYS A 68 10.87 -6.70 -4.21
CA CYS A 68 11.03 -5.52 -3.35
C CYS A 68 10.97 -5.97 -1.90
N SER A 69 12.14 -6.19 -1.28
CA SER A 69 12.23 -6.71 0.08
C SER A 69 12.03 -5.65 1.15
N GLU A 70 12.12 -4.36 0.77
CA GLU A 70 11.84 -3.26 1.68
C GLU A 70 11.38 -2.01 0.93
N PHE A 71 10.26 -1.47 1.38
CA PHE A 71 9.73 -0.15 1.06
C PHE A 71 8.79 0.24 2.19
N GLY A 72 8.44 1.51 2.36
CA GLY A 72 7.62 1.85 3.51
C GLY A 72 7.10 3.27 3.49
N PHE A 73 6.16 3.53 4.40
CA PHE A 73 5.56 4.83 4.63
C PHE A 73 5.15 4.97 6.09
N GLN A 74 5.26 6.16 6.69
CA GLN A 74 4.91 6.35 8.09
C GLN A 74 3.49 6.87 8.30
N SER A 75 2.95 6.59 9.49
CA SER A 75 1.79 7.27 10.06
C SER A 75 1.92 7.40 11.58
N PHE A 76 1.07 8.24 12.17
CA PHE A 76 0.91 8.26 13.61
C PHE A 76 0.17 6.99 14.08
N PRO A 77 0.45 6.50 15.30
CA PRO A 77 -0.30 5.40 15.89
C PRO A 77 -1.72 5.83 16.27
N GLU A 78 -2.54 4.89 16.72
CA GLU A 78 -3.88 5.16 17.23
C GLU A 78 -3.88 6.25 18.33
N ARG A 79 -4.94 7.06 18.40
CA ARG A 79 -5.07 8.10 19.42
C ARG A 79 -4.88 7.56 20.84
N LYS A 80 -5.44 6.38 21.14
CA LYS A 80 -5.26 5.70 22.44
C LYS A 80 -3.81 5.37 22.75
N THR A 81 -2.97 5.18 21.74
CA THR A 81 -1.52 4.96 21.91
C THR A 81 -0.83 6.28 22.18
N ILE A 82 -1.19 7.36 21.49
CA ILE A 82 -0.64 8.70 21.73
C ILE A 82 -0.94 9.15 23.15
N ASP A 83 -2.15 8.92 23.66
CA ASP A 83 -2.58 9.29 25.01
C ASP A 83 -1.77 8.60 26.12
N THR A 84 -0.96 7.57 25.81
CA THR A 84 -0.07 6.93 26.78
C THR A 84 1.23 7.71 27.02
N PHE A 85 1.59 8.64 26.15
CA PHE A 85 2.85 9.41 26.25
C PHE A 85 2.68 10.92 26.04
N ALA A 86 1.54 11.40 25.55
CA ALA A 86 1.28 12.80 25.26
C ALA A 86 0.07 13.30 26.06
N LEU A 87 0.19 14.47 26.65
CA LEU A 87 -0.92 15.19 27.30
C LEU A 87 -1.67 16.02 26.24
N PRO A 88 -2.90 16.54 26.53
CA PRO A 88 -3.66 17.35 25.57
C PRO A 88 -2.88 18.54 24.98
N GLN A 89 -2.04 19.21 25.76
CA GLN A 89 -1.20 20.32 25.28
C GLN A 89 -0.07 19.86 24.33
N ASP A 90 0.28 18.57 24.32
CA ASP A 90 1.32 17.99 23.48
C ASP A 90 0.75 17.50 22.14
N CYS A 91 -0.59 17.56 21.96
CA CYS A 91 -1.28 17.11 20.74
C CYS A 91 -1.03 18.08 19.56
N ASN A 92 0.22 18.24 19.22
CA ASN A 92 0.76 18.95 18.07
C ASN A 92 1.95 18.15 17.57
N ILE A 93 1.95 17.76 16.29
CA ILE A 93 3.00 16.90 15.71
C ILE A 93 4.41 17.49 15.81
N PHE A 94 4.54 18.78 16.08
CA PHE A 94 5.81 19.49 16.28
C PHE A 94 6.06 19.83 17.76
N SER A 95 5.28 19.28 18.70
CA SER A 95 5.61 19.39 20.11
C SER A 95 6.85 18.55 20.44
N PRO A 96 7.65 18.93 21.43
CA PRO A 96 8.84 18.15 21.83
C PRO A 96 8.51 16.69 22.18
N VAL A 97 7.32 16.43 22.75
CA VAL A 97 6.87 15.07 23.09
C VAL A 97 6.60 14.27 21.81
N MET A 98 5.83 14.82 20.86
CA MET A 98 5.53 14.12 19.60
C MET A 98 6.78 13.93 18.74
N GLU A 99 7.71 14.87 18.73
CA GLU A 99 8.97 14.72 18.01
C GLU A 99 9.89 13.68 18.67
N SER A 100 9.89 13.56 20.01
CA SER A 100 10.65 12.52 20.71
C SER A 100 10.06 11.12 20.47
N HIS A 101 8.75 11.00 20.21
CA HIS A 101 8.07 9.78 19.84
C HIS A 101 7.95 9.62 18.31
N GLN A 102 9.04 9.88 17.60
CA GLN A 102 9.15 9.71 16.14
C GLN A 102 10.46 8.98 15.81
N LYS A 103 10.37 7.85 15.09
CA LYS A 103 11.56 7.07 14.70
C LYS A 103 12.46 7.76 13.67
N ASN A 104 11.97 8.78 12.99
CA ASN A 104 12.74 9.52 11.99
C ASN A 104 12.54 11.03 12.21
N GLY A 105 13.60 11.73 12.60
CA GLY A 105 13.55 13.13 13.03
C GLY A 105 12.94 14.15 12.04
N THR A 106 12.81 13.82 10.76
CA THR A 106 12.18 14.69 9.74
C THR A 106 10.78 14.24 9.33
N ALA A 107 10.29 13.13 9.88
CA ALA A 107 9.14 12.43 9.33
C ALA A 107 7.80 13.11 9.59
N ASN A 108 7.64 13.84 10.69
CA ASN A 108 6.40 14.59 10.93
C ASN A 108 6.12 15.60 9.81
N GLY A 109 7.17 16.30 9.36
CA GLY A 109 7.08 17.20 8.20
C GLY A 109 6.79 16.46 6.89
N LYS A 110 7.37 15.26 6.68
CA LYS A 110 7.10 14.43 5.48
C LYS A 110 5.66 13.94 5.45
N ILE A 111 5.12 13.46 6.57
CA ILE A 111 3.70 13.07 6.66
C ILE A 111 2.81 14.24 6.26
N LEU A 112 3.08 15.44 6.80
CA LEU A 112 2.29 16.64 6.48
C LEU A 112 2.40 17.04 5.01
N TYR A 113 3.59 16.95 4.42
CA TYR A 113 3.80 17.18 3.00
C TYR A 113 2.93 16.25 2.15
N TYR A 114 2.98 14.94 2.38
CA TYR A 114 2.18 13.99 1.62
C TYR A 114 0.67 14.12 1.87
N ILE A 115 0.26 14.53 3.08
CA ILE A 115 -1.15 14.91 3.34
C ILE A 115 -1.53 16.08 2.43
N SER A 116 -0.69 17.10 2.31
CA SER A 116 -0.98 18.28 1.48
C SER A 116 -1.10 17.97 -0.01
N GLU A 117 -0.38 16.93 -0.48
CA GLU A 117 -0.46 16.48 -1.87
C GLU A 117 -1.75 15.69 -2.16
N ASN A 118 -2.28 14.95 -1.19
CA ASN A 118 -3.34 13.97 -1.42
C ASN A 118 -4.70 14.35 -0.79
N PHE A 119 -4.71 14.98 0.39
CA PHE A 119 -5.91 15.23 1.19
C PHE A 119 -6.10 16.71 1.52
N ARG A 120 -7.32 17.07 1.91
CA ARG A 120 -7.59 18.39 2.50
C ARG A 120 -6.87 18.52 3.85
N TYR A 121 -6.52 19.74 4.22
CA TYR A 121 -5.87 20.00 5.50
C TYR A 121 -6.75 19.48 6.67
N PRO A 122 -6.20 18.67 7.57
CA PRO A 122 -6.96 18.15 8.71
C PRO A 122 -7.44 19.27 9.63
N LYS A 123 -8.69 19.17 10.08
CA LYS A 123 -9.33 20.23 10.90
C LYS A 123 -8.82 20.25 12.35
N ASP A 124 -8.32 19.13 12.86
CA ASP A 124 -7.84 18.94 14.22
C ASP A 124 -6.79 17.82 14.27
N PHE A 125 -6.22 17.60 15.46
CA PHE A 125 -5.19 16.60 15.67
C PHE A 125 -5.69 15.17 15.41
N ASP A 126 -6.90 14.82 15.83
CA ASP A 126 -7.48 13.50 15.63
C ASP A 126 -7.71 13.21 14.13
N SER A 127 -8.19 14.22 13.41
CA SER A 127 -8.32 14.14 11.95
C SER A 127 -6.96 13.97 11.27
N LEU A 128 -5.90 14.59 11.78
CA LEU A 128 -4.53 14.44 11.25
C LEU A 128 -4.02 13.02 11.49
N VAL A 129 -4.21 12.47 12.69
CA VAL A 129 -3.86 11.08 13.01
C VAL A 129 -4.57 10.13 12.07
N TYR A 130 -5.90 10.26 11.92
CA TYR A 130 -6.70 9.44 11.03
C TYR A 130 -6.23 9.51 9.57
N VAL A 131 -6.10 10.72 9.03
CA VAL A 131 -5.68 10.92 7.64
C VAL A 131 -4.27 10.39 7.40
N SER A 132 -3.35 10.50 8.37
CA SER A 132 -2.01 9.94 8.24
C SER A 132 -2.02 8.43 8.09
N GLN A 133 -2.90 7.72 8.80
CA GLN A 133 -3.04 6.27 8.69
C GLN A 133 -3.65 5.84 7.34
N VAL A 134 -4.67 6.55 6.88
CA VAL A 134 -5.25 6.30 5.55
C VAL A 134 -4.22 6.56 4.46
N LEU A 135 -3.46 7.65 4.57
CA LEU A 135 -2.37 7.99 3.65
C LEU A 135 -1.30 6.89 3.59
N GLN A 136 -0.86 6.38 4.75
CA GLN A 136 0.08 5.27 4.83
C GLN A 136 -0.46 4.04 4.06
N GLY A 137 -1.72 3.69 4.29
CA GLY A 137 -2.35 2.56 3.64
C GLY A 137 -2.41 2.71 2.12
N ILE A 138 -2.79 3.89 1.62
CA ILE A 138 -2.85 4.19 0.18
C ILE A 138 -1.45 4.17 -0.44
N ALA A 139 -0.44 4.72 0.24
CA ALA A 139 0.94 4.73 -0.25
C ALA A 139 1.48 3.30 -0.43
N ILE A 140 1.30 2.43 0.57
CA ILE A 140 1.74 1.04 0.49
C ILE A 140 0.93 0.26 -0.55
N LYS A 141 -0.39 0.45 -0.57
CA LYS A 141 -1.28 -0.16 -1.57
C LYS A 141 -0.82 0.14 -3.00
N ALA A 142 -0.46 1.37 -3.30
CA ALA A 142 -0.04 1.78 -4.65
C ALA A 142 1.17 0.98 -5.16
N GLY A 143 2.15 0.69 -4.30
CA GLY A 143 3.30 -0.16 -4.63
C GLY A 143 2.92 -1.63 -4.78
N VAL A 144 2.21 -2.18 -3.79
CA VAL A 144 1.80 -3.60 -3.79
C VAL A 144 0.92 -3.93 -4.99
N ASP A 145 -0.08 -3.11 -5.27
CA ASP A 145 -0.99 -3.31 -6.41
C ASP A 145 -0.21 -3.36 -7.73
N HIS A 146 0.73 -2.42 -7.92
CA HIS A 146 1.57 -2.40 -9.12
C HIS A 146 2.39 -3.67 -9.25
N TRP A 147 3.11 -4.08 -8.22
CA TRP A 147 3.99 -5.26 -8.31
C TRP A 147 3.21 -6.56 -8.40
N ARG A 148 2.09 -6.69 -7.71
CA ARG A 148 1.22 -7.87 -7.83
C ARG A 148 0.49 -7.96 -9.17
N ALA A 149 0.08 -6.83 -9.74
CA ALA A 149 -0.48 -6.78 -11.10
C ALA A 149 0.54 -7.21 -12.17
N ASN A 150 1.84 -7.13 -11.85
CA ASN A 150 2.95 -7.54 -12.73
C ASN A 150 3.66 -8.82 -12.25
N ARG A 151 2.90 -9.74 -11.62
CA ARG A 151 3.41 -11.04 -11.22
C ARG A 151 4.03 -11.79 -12.41
N GLY A 152 5.13 -12.50 -12.17
CA GLY A 152 5.99 -13.11 -13.18
C GLY A 152 7.27 -12.32 -13.41
N ARG A 153 7.17 -11.00 -13.49
CA ARG A 153 8.31 -10.10 -13.37
C ARG A 153 8.57 -9.76 -11.90
N CYS A 154 7.55 -9.27 -11.19
CA CYS A 154 7.63 -8.92 -9.78
C CYS A 154 7.12 -10.10 -8.95
N MET A 155 7.98 -10.71 -8.13
CA MET A 155 7.68 -11.96 -7.42
C MET A 155 7.46 -11.80 -5.93
N GLY A 156 7.59 -10.59 -5.39
CA GLY A 156 7.27 -10.30 -4.01
C GLY A 156 7.48 -8.84 -3.63
N ALA A 157 6.76 -8.45 -2.57
CA ALA A 157 6.90 -7.14 -1.95
C ALA A 157 6.70 -7.27 -0.44
N LEU A 158 7.64 -6.76 0.35
CA LEU A 158 7.60 -6.72 1.81
C LEU A 158 7.66 -5.26 2.25
N TYR A 159 6.65 -4.80 2.97
CA TYR A 159 6.69 -3.44 3.48
C TYR A 159 7.39 -3.36 4.84
N TRP A 160 8.18 -2.34 5.03
CA TRP A 160 8.72 -1.92 6.31
C TRP A 160 7.72 -0.98 6.99
N GLN A 161 7.13 -1.33 8.15
CA GLN A 161 7.40 -2.52 8.93
C GLN A 161 6.11 -3.09 9.54
N LEU A 162 6.16 -4.31 10.11
CA LEU A 162 4.97 -4.96 10.68
C LEU A 162 4.52 -4.26 11.97
N ASN A 163 5.40 -4.13 12.98
CA ASN A 163 5.04 -3.67 14.32
C ASN A 163 6.13 -2.81 14.97
N ASP A 164 5.77 -2.20 16.09
CA ASP A 164 6.64 -1.35 16.89
C ASP A 164 7.12 -2.04 18.17
N ASN A 165 8.26 -1.56 18.71
CA ASN A 165 8.84 -1.98 19.97
C ASN A 165 8.68 -0.94 21.11
N TRP A 166 8.03 0.18 20.82
CA TRP A 166 7.63 1.24 21.76
C TRP A 166 6.54 2.12 21.17
N PRO A 167 5.75 2.89 21.98
CA PRO A 167 4.71 3.77 21.47
C PRO A 167 5.32 4.92 20.67
N VAL A 168 5.08 4.99 19.36
CA VAL A 168 5.79 5.88 18.46
C VAL A 168 5.08 6.08 17.12
N ALA A 169 5.33 7.20 16.44
CA ALA A 169 5.05 7.36 15.02
C ALA A 169 6.10 6.60 14.20
N SER A 170 5.67 5.77 13.27
CA SER A 170 6.54 4.85 12.55
C SER A 170 5.94 4.32 11.27
N TRP A 171 6.69 3.46 10.57
CA TRP A 171 6.25 2.70 9.41
C TRP A 171 5.37 1.48 9.77
N ALA A 172 5.23 1.15 11.04
CA ALA A 172 4.50 -0.03 11.49
C ALA A 172 3.03 -0.02 11.06
N SER A 173 2.49 -1.20 10.71
CA SER A 173 1.07 -1.42 10.46
C SER A 173 0.30 -1.81 11.73
N ILE A 174 1.00 -2.34 12.73
CA ILE A 174 0.48 -2.66 14.06
C ILE A 174 1.27 -1.83 15.08
N ASP A 175 0.58 -1.08 15.93
CA ASP A 175 1.23 -0.25 16.94
C ASP A 175 1.82 -1.08 18.09
N TYR A 176 2.55 -0.41 19.00
CA TYR A 176 3.19 -1.05 20.14
C TYR A 176 2.23 -1.90 21.02
N PHE A 177 0.98 -1.49 21.14
CA PHE A 177 -0.03 -2.19 21.95
C PHE A 177 -0.81 -3.26 21.18
N GLY A 178 -0.40 -3.60 19.96
CA GLY A 178 -1.07 -4.58 19.11
C GLY A 178 -2.30 -4.05 18.38
N ARG A 179 -2.55 -2.74 18.36
CA ARG A 179 -3.66 -2.14 17.63
C ARG A 179 -3.34 -2.04 16.15
N TRP A 180 -4.27 -2.42 15.32
CA TRP A 180 -4.13 -2.32 13.87
C TRP A 180 -4.33 -0.89 13.41
N LYS A 181 -3.35 -0.36 12.70
CA LYS A 181 -3.50 0.89 11.95
C LYS A 181 -4.24 0.62 10.63
N ALA A 182 -4.74 1.67 9.96
CA ALA A 182 -5.47 1.52 8.71
C ALA A 182 -4.72 0.67 7.67
N LEU A 183 -3.38 0.79 7.59
CA LEU A 183 -2.55 -0.04 6.72
C LEU A 183 -2.78 -1.54 6.93
N HIS A 184 -2.91 -2.01 8.17
CA HIS A 184 -3.02 -3.46 8.42
C HIS A 184 -4.35 -4.03 7.91
N TYR A 185 -5.46 -3.28 8.05
CA TYR A 185 -6.75 -3.65 7.46
C TYR A 185 -6.71 -3.62 5.93
N MET A 186 -6.03 -2.64 5.34
CA MET A 186 -5.86 -2.55 3.89
C MET A 186 -4.95 -3.68 3.37
N ALA A 187 -3.89 -4.03 4.12
CA ALA A 187 -2.97 -5.12 3.77
C ALA A 187 -3.68 -6.47 3.66
N ALA A 188 -4.64 -6.76 4.55
CA ALA A 188 -5.46 -7.97 4.47
C ALA A 188 -6.20 -8.08 3.13
N ARG A 189 -6.52 -6.95 2.47
CA ARG A 189 -7.20 -6.91 1.17
C ARG A 189 -6.22 -6.99 0.01
N PHE A 190 -5.24 -6.08 -0.06
CA PHE A 190 -4.32 -6.04 -1.20
C PHE A 190 -3.31 -7.20 -1.23
N PHE A 191 -3.12 -7.94 -0.12
CA PHE A 191 -2.39 -9.21 -0.06
C PHE A 191 -3.30 -10.46 -0.08
N ALA A 192 -4.61 -10.31 -0.29
CA ALA A 192 -5.50 -11.46 -0.42
C ALA A 192 -5.03 -12.40 -1.55
N PRO A 193 -5.19 -13.73 -1.42
CA PRO A 193 -4.75 -14.69 -2.45
C PRO A 193 -5.38 -14.44 -3.83
N LYS A 194 -6.58 -13.87 -3.86
CA LYS A 194 -7.28 -13.39 -5.05
C LYS A 194 -7.59 -11.92 -4.85
N ALA A 195 -7.04 -11.05 -5.68
CA ALA A 195 -7.18 -9.61 -5.52
C ALA A 195 -7.35 -8.91 -6.87
N GLY A 196 -8.15 -7.85 -6.85
CA GLY A 196 -8.30 -6.92 -7.95
C GLY A 196 -7.57 -5.62 -7.66
N TYR A 197 -7.13 -4.94 -8.71
CA TYR A 197 -6.38 -3.70 -8.63
C TYR A 197 -6.92 -2.68 -9.63
N ILE A 198 -6.99 -1.43 -9.21
CA ILE A 198 -7.36 -0.31 -10.06
C ILE A 198 -6.43 0.88 -9.78
N TYR A 199 -6.01 1.55 -10.83
CA TYR A 199 -5.43 2.88 -10.72
C TYR A 199 -5.93 3.78 -11.86
N THR A 200 -5.85 5.08 -11.66
CA THR A 200 -6.21 6.08 -12.66
C THR A 200 -5.00 6.91 -13.07
N GLU A 201 -4.98 7.34 -14.32
CA GLU A 201 -3.99 8.27 -14.85
C GLU A 201 -4.66 9.21 -15.87
N GLY A 202 -4.69 10.49 -15.55
CA GLY A 202 -5.43 11.44 -16.36
C GLY A 202 -6.93 11.17 -16.35
N THR A 203 -7.48 10.68 -17.45
CA THR A 203 -8.88 10.21 -17.61
C THR A 203 -8.97 8.70 -17.82
N LYS A 204 -7.82 8.02 -17.85
CA LYS A 204 -7.75 6.56 -18.01
C LYS A 204 -7.92 5.84 -16.67
N ALA A 205 -8.54 4.67 -16.70
CA ALA A 205 -8.51 3.67 -15.64
C ALA A 205 -7.89 2.39 -16.16
N VAL A 206 -7.02 1.79 -15.32
CA VAL A 206 -6.36 0.51 -15.59
C VAL A 206 -6.79 -0.48 -14.53
N ILE A 207 -7.26 -1.65 -14.97
CA ILE A 207 -7.84 -2.67 -14.11
C ILE A 207 -7.09 -3.98 -14.33
N SER A 208 -6.66 -4.58 -13.22
CA SER A 208 -5.87 -5.80 -13.19
C SER A 208 -6.36 -6.73 -12.10
N ALA A 209 -5.98 -7.99 -12.18
CA ALA A 209 -6.26 -8.97 -11.13
C ALA A 209 -5.08 -9.93 -10.97
N ALA A 210 -4.90 -10.47 -9.74
CA ALA A 210 -3.93 -11.52 -9.45
C ALA A 210 -4.60 -12.70 -8.74
N ASN A 211 -4.15 -13.89 -9.10
CA ASN A 211 -4.53 -15.17 -8.52
C ASN A 211 -3.26 -15.86 -7.98
N GLU A 212 -3.12 -15.94 -6.66
CA GLU A 212 -2.02 -16.62 -5.98
C GLU A 212 -2.34 -18.09 -5.65
N THR A 213 -3.58 -18.54 -5.94
CA THR A 213 -3.97 -19.93 -5.69
C THR A 213 -3.30 -20.89 -6.68
N LEU A 214 -3.34 -22.19 -6.38
CA LEU A 214 -2.76 -23.24 -7.23
C LEU A 214 -3.70 -23.67 -8.35
N GLU A 215 -4.87 -23.05 -8.48
CA GLU A 215 -5.90 -23.37 -9.47
C GLU A 215 -6.24 -22.16 -10.32
N ASN A 216 -6.64 -22.42 -11.56
CA ASN A 216 -7.21 -21.36 -12.40
C ASN A 216 -8.53 -20.89 -11.80
N GLN A 217 -8.79 -19.60 -11.83
CA GLN A 217 -9.99 -18.98 -11.26
C GLN A 217 -10.76 -18.24 -12.34
N SER A 218 -12.04 -18.56 -12.53
CA SER A 218 -12.93 -17.70 -13.31
C SER A 218 -13.18 -16.41 -12.55
N LEU A 219 -13.20 -15.32 -13.29
CA LEU A 219 -13.36 -13.97 -12.74
C LEU A 219 -14.29 -13.15 -13.62
N THR A 220 -15.31 -12.57 -13.01
CA THR A 220 -16.17 -11.54 -13.61
C THR A 220 -15.82 -10.21 -12.96
N VAL A 221 -15.53 -9.18 -13.76
CA VAL A 221 -15.27 -7.83 -13.28
C VAL A 221 -16.28 -6.86 -13.88
N THR A 222 -17.04 -6.19 -13.03
CA THR A 222 -17.92 -5.10 -13.44
C THR A 222 -17.26 -3.77 -13.16
N VAL A 223 -16.93 -3.04 -14.21
CA VAL A 223 -16.29 -1.72 -14.18
C VAL A 223 -17.35 -0.65 -14.33
N ARG A 224 -17.33 0.35 -13.45
CA ARG A 224 -18.25 1.49 -13.47
C ARG A 224 -17.49 2.81 -13.37
N ILE A 225 -18.03 3.80 -14.04
CA ILE A 225 -17.77 5.20 -13.68
C ILE A 225 -19.01 5.69 -12.94
N ARG A 226 -18.80 6.13 -11.69
CA ARG A 226 -19.87 6.69 -10.85
C ARG A 226 -19.62 8.15 -10.56
N ASP A 227 -20.69 8.89 -10.33
CA ASP A 227 -20.58 10.20 -9.70
C ASP A 227 -20.58 10.08 -8.17
N VAL A 228 -20.35 11.21 -7.47
CA VAL A 228 -20.32 11.26 -6.00
C VAL A 228 -21.69 11.00 -5.36
N GLU A 229 -22.77 11.07 -6.11
CA GLU A 229 -24.12 10.66 -5.71
C GLU A 229 -24.36 9.16 -5.96
N LEU A 230 -23.34 8.40 -6.40
CA LEU A 230 -23.36 6.98 -6.72
C LEU A 230 -24.18 6.60 -7.98
N ASN A 231 -24.59 7.56 -8.80
CA ASN A 231 -25.19 7.25 -10.08
C ASN A 231 -24.18 6.60 -11.02
N VAL A 232 -24.61 5.60 -11.77
CA VAL A 232 -23.80 4.93 -12.77
C VAL A 232 -23.82 5.73 -14.08
N LEU A 233 -22.69 6.24 -14.50
CA LEU A 233 -22.52 6.96 -15.76
C LEU A 233 -22.04 6.05 -16.89
N PHE A 234 -21.33 4.98 -16.54
CA PHE A 234 -20.84 3.95 -17.44
C PHE A 234 -20.76 2.62 -16.69
N GLU A 235 -21.08 1.53 -17.37
CA GLU A 235 -20.92 0.18 -16.85
C GLU A 235 -20.49 -0.77 -17.98
N GLU A 236 -19.53 -1.62 -17.70
CA GLU A 236 -19.10 -2.72 -18.56
C GLU A 236 -18.72 -3.92 -17.70
N THR A 237 -19.06 -5.12 -18.15
CA THR A 237 -18.67 -6.36 -17.48
C THR A 237 -17.74 -7.16 -18.39
N VAL A 238 -16.64 -7.61 -17.82
CA VAL A 238 -15.61 -8.43 -18.48
C VAL A 238 -15.49 -9.76 -17.75
N GLU A 239 -15.56 -10.85 -18.49
CA GLU A 239 -15.35 -12.20 -17.97
C GLU A 239 -14.03 -12.76 -18.46
N THR A 240 -13.30 -13.45 -17.59
CA THR A 240 -12.01 -14.05 -17.92
C THR A 240 -11.67 -15.21 -16.99
N THR A 241 -10.56 -15.87 -17.28
CA THR A 241 -9.94 -16.83 -16.37
C THR A 241 -8.53 -16.37 -16.03
N VAL A 242 -8.26 -16.18 -14.74
CA VAL A 242 -6.92 -15.87 -14.24
C VAL A 242 -6.22 -17.19 -13.89
N LYS A 243 -5.13 -17.49 -14.58
CA LYS A 243 -4.36 -18.73 -14.36
C LYS A 243 -3.85 -18.81 -12.93
N ALA A 244 -3.60 -20.04 -12.46
CA ALA A 244 -2.92 -20.29 -11.20
C ALA A 244 -1.60 -19.50 -11.12
N GLN A 245 -1.33 -18.90 -9.96
CA GLN A 245 -0.10 -18.15 -9.66
C GLN A 245 0.27 -17.10 -10.72
N SER A 246 -0.73 -16.38 -11.23
CA SER A 246 -0.53 -15.37 -12.27
C SER A 246 -1.29 -14.07 -12.01
N SER A 247 -1.01 -13.06 -12.81
CA SER A 247 -1.80 -11.83 -12.89
C SER A 247 -2.20 -11.55 -14.34
N ILE A 248 -3.21 -10.69 -14.51
CA ILE A 248 -3.72 -10.27 -15.80
C ILE A 248 -4.07 -8.78 -15.79
N HIS A 249 -3.69 -8.07 -16.83
CA HIS A 249 -4.24 -6.75 -17.15
C HIS A 249 -5.52 -6.96 -17.96
N MET A 250 -6.65 -6.52 -17.39
CA MET A 250 -7.98 -6.82 -17.94
C MET A 250 -8.52 -5.72 -18.83
N LEU A 251 -8.32 -4.48 -18.42
CA LEU A 251 -8.85 -3.32 -19.10
C LEU A 251 -7.92 -2.11 -18.89
N GLU A 252 -7.62 -1.41 -19.97
CA GLU A 252 -7.13 -0.05 -19.97
C GLU A 252 -8.05 0.77 -20.85
N ARG A 253 -8.73 1.78 -20.30
CA ARG A 253 -9.68 2.59 -21.04
C ARG A 253 -9.61 4.06 -20.65
N ASP A 254 -9.69 4.91 -21.66
CA ASP A 254 -9.88 6.35 -21.47
C ASP A 254 -11.39 6.66 -21.36
N PHE A 255 -11.76 7.35 -20.31
CA PHE A 255 -13.13 7.73 -19.99
C PHE A 255 -13.38 9.25 -20.19
N ALA A 256 -12.54 9.94 -20.96
CA ALA A 256 -12.65 11.38 -21.18
C ALA A 256 -14.07 11.83 -21.57
N ASP A 257 -14.72 11.09 -22.49
CA ASP A 257 -16.08 11.41 -22.96
C ASP A 257 -17.14 11.23 -21.86
N VAL A 258 -16.99 10.21 -20.99
CA VAL A 258 -17.91 9.94 -19.86
C VAL A 258 -17.72 10.96 -18.74
N ILE A 259 -16.46 11.27 -18.45
CA ILE A 259 -16.06 12.18 -17.37
C ILE A 259 -16.41 13.65 -17.73
N GLY A 260 -16.10 14.06 -18.96
CA GLY A 260 -16.29 15.43 -19.43
C GLY A 260 -15.67 16.45 -18.48
N SER A 261 -16.45 17.46 -18.10
CA SER A 261 -16.01 18.49 -17.13
C SER A 261 -16.16 18.07 -15.65
N LYS A 262 -16.68 16.86 -15.37
CA LYS A 262 -17.05 16.41 -14.02
C LYS A 262 -15.94 15.68 -13.26
N LYS A 263 -14.68 15.81 -13.68
CA LYS A 263 -13.54 15.03 -13.14
C LYS A 263 -13.43 15.02 -11.60
N ARG A 264 -13.87 16.11 -10.95
CA ARG A 264 -13.88 16.24 -9.48
C ARG A 264 -15.06 15.53 -8.79
N ARG A 265 -16.03 15.07 -9.56
CA ARG A 265 -17.29 14.48 -9.05
C ARG A 265 -17.50 13.05 -9.51
N VAL A 266 -16.49 12.42 -10.07
CA VAL A 266 -16.57 11.05 -10.58
C VAL A 266 -15.38 10.21 -10.10
N PHE A 267 -15.59 8.91 -10.02
CA PHE A 267 -14.57 7.91 -9.70
C PHE A 267 -14.80 6.64 -10.49
N ALA A 268 -13.77 5.85 -10.67
CA ALA A 268 -13.85 4.52 -11.23
C ALA A 268 -14.04 3.49 -10.12
N GLU A 269 -14.94 2.54 -10.32
CA GLU A 269 -15.22 1.41 -9.45
C GLU A 269 -15.03 0.12 -10.24
N ALA A 270 -14.39 -0.89 -9.64
CA ALA A 270 -14.29 -2.23 -10.19
C ALA A 270 -14.75 -3.26 -9.14
N VAL A 271 -15.76 -4.04 -9.47
CA VAL A 271 -16.28 -5.11 -8.61
C VAL A 271 -15.79 -6.44 -9.19
N TYR A 272 -15.01 -7.16 -8.45
CA TYR A 272 -14.43 -8.46 -8.80
C TYR A 272 -15.24 -9.57 -8.15
N THR A 273 -15.77 -10.49 -8.96
CA THR A 273 -16.49 -11.68 -8.50
C THR A 273 -15.76 -12.92 -8.96
N TRP A 274 -15.23 -13.67 -8.01
CA TRP A 274 -14.44 -14.87 -8.27
C TRP A 274 -15.31 -16.14 -8.33
N GLN A 275 -14.75 -17.21 -8.88
CA GLN A 275 -15.44 -18.51 -9.10
C GLN A 275 -16.16 -19.05 -7.86
N ASP A 276 -15.62 -18.86 -6.67
CA ASP A 276 -16.19 -19.32 -5.40
C ASP A 276 -17.25 -18.36 -4.80
N GLY A 277 -17.63 -17.33 -5.57
CA GLY A 277 -18.59 -16.31 -5.14
C GLY A 277 -18.01 -15.23 -4.24
N THR A 278 -16.71 -15.28 -3.90
CA THR A 278 -16.07 -14.17 -3.15
C THR A 278 -16.04 -12.91 -4.02
N THR A 279 -16.30 -11.77 -3.39
CA THR A 279 -16.30 -10.47 -4.06
C THR A 279 -15.36 -9.49 -3.39
N SER A 280 -14.77 -8.61 -4.18
CA SER A 280 -14.06 -7.43 -3.69
C SER A 280 -14.39 -6.22 -4.55
N THR A 281 -14.33 -5.03 -3.97
CA THR A 281 -14.57 -3.78 -4.68
C THR A 281 -13.38 -2.87 -4.50
N GLU A 282 -12.87 -2.35 -5.60
CA GLU A 282 -11.83 -1.33 -5.64
C GLU A 282 -12.39 -0.05 -6.26
N ALA A 283 -11.98 1.09 -5.76
CA ALA A 283 -12.40 2.38 -6.29
C ALA A 283 -11.23 3.37 -6.30
N GLU A 284 -11.15 4.19 -7.36
CA GLU A 284 -10.08 5.16 -7.53
C GLU A 284 -10.61 6.44 -8.17
N SER A 285 -10.15 7.58 -7.66
CA SER A 285 -10.54 8.89 -8.17
C SER A 285 -9.65 9.34 -9.32
N PHE A 286 -10.18 10.18 -10.21
CA PHE A 286 -9.39 10.77 -11.31
C PHE A 286 -8.64 12.06 -10.93
N VAL A 287 -8.75 12.48 -9.68
CA VAL A 287 -8.05 13.64 -9.10
C VAL A 287 -7.59 13.30 -7.70
N PRO A 288 -6.57 13.97 -7.13
CA PRO A 288 -6.27 13.81 -5.71
C PRO A 288 -7.50 14.01 -4.83
N TYR A 289 -7.65 13.25 -3.75
CA TYR A 289 -8.83 13.29 -2.87
C TYR A 289 -9.14 14.71 -2.36
N LYS A 290 -8.11 15.55 -2.16
CA LYS A 290 -8.28 16.97 -1.79
C LYS A 290 -9.09 17.79 -2.79
N HIS A 291 -9.10 17.35 -4.05
CA HIS A 291 -9.80 18.03 -5.14
C HIS A 291 -11.17 17.42 -5.44
N MET A 292 -11.53 16.30 -4.83
CA MET A 292 -12.87 15.73 -5.01
C MET A 292 -13.94 16.58 -4.29
N ASP A 293 -15.08 16.71 -4.94
CA ASP A 293 -16.28 17.35 -4.38
C ASP A 293 -17.10 16.31 -3.60
N LEU A 294 -16.48 15.73 -2.54
CA LEU A 294 -17.10 14.70 -1.71
C LEU A 294 -18.31 15.23 -0.97
N LEU A 295 -19.36 14.42 -0.90
CA LEU A 295 -20.54 14.69 -0.10
C LEU A 295 -20.26 14.47 1.38
N GLN A 296 -21.05 15.13 2.25
CA GLN A 296 -21.01 14.86 3.68
C GLN A 296 -21.64 13.49 3.95
N PRO A 297 -20.90 12.50 4.45
CA PRO A 297 -21.45 11.18 4.69
C PRO A 297 -22.38 11.19 5.92
N GLN A 298 -23.45 10.39 5.88
CA GLN A 298 -24.22 9.99 7.05
C GLN A 298 -23.80 8.56 7.41
N ILE A 299 -22.99 8.42 8.45
CA ILE A 299 -22.46 7.11 8.87
C ILE A 299 -23.12 6.72 10.19
N GLU A 300 -23.82 5.58 10.19
CA GLU A 300 -24.32 4.95 11.39
C GLU A 300 -23.48 3.69 11.65
N THR A 301 -23.06 3.49 12.88
CA THR A 301 -22.31 2.30 13.30
C THR A 301 -23.07 1.56 14.39
N SER A 302 -23.18 0.24 14.25
CA SER A 302 -23.68 -0.64 15.30
C SER A 302 -22.68 -1.76 15.56
N VAL A 303 -22.47 -2.08 16.84
CA VAL A 303 -21.65 -3.21 17.26
C VAL A 303 -22.55 -4.21 17.95
N THR A 304 -22.58 -5.45 17.43
CA THR A 304 -23.26 -6.57 18.08
C THR A 304 -22.21 -7.58 18.52
N GLU A 305 -22.22 -7.90 19.80
CA GLU A 305 -21.44 -9.01 20.34
C GLU A 305 -22.08 -10.32 19.87
N LYS A 306 -21.29 -11.21 19.26
CA LYS A 306 -21.71 -12.58 18.99
C LYS A 306 -21.06 -13.47 20.03
N ASP A 307 -21.87 -14.20 20.79
CA ASP A 307 -21.45 -15.27 21.70
C ASP A 307 -20.68 -16.39 20.98
#